data_533b9454e6acc3e729006854e93cd782
#
_entry.id   533b9454e6acc3e729006854e93cd782
#
_cell.length_a   1.000
_cell.length_b   1.000
_cell.length_c   1.000
_cell.angle_alpha   90.00
_cell.angle_beta   90.00
_cell.angle_gamma   90.00
#
_symmetry.space_group_name_H-M   'P 1'
#
loop_
_entity.id
_entity.type
_entity.pdbx_description
1 polymer ?
#
loop_
_entity_poly.entity_id
_entity_poly.type
_entity_poly.pdbx_seq_one_letter_code
_entity_poly.pdbx_strand_id
1 'polypeptide(L)'
;ATGDLTGDGVREIITGAGIGGAPQVNVYSSGSFALMHSFFAYDTRFVGGIFVAAGDLTGDQHAEIITGTGQGGDAKVNLFDGQNFQRLGSFSPYQQGYNGAVRVGATDYYGTGKQNIITGAGNNIGQNPNVKIFDFDATLLDSIFTGNSAGLQNGVFVS
;
A
#
# COMPACT_ATOMS: atom_id res chain seq x y z
N ALA A 1 6.10 0.34 -7.54
CA ALA A 1 6.81 -0.43 -6.51
C ALA A 1 7.57 -1.58 -7.14
N THR A 2 8.46 -2.20 -6.37
CA THR A 2 9.15 -3.44 -6.74
C THR A 2 9.20 -4.38 -5.54
N GLY A 3 9.05 -5.69 -5.77
CA GLY A 3 9.13 -6.74 -4.74
C GLY A 3 9.48 -8.08 -5.38
N ASP A 4 10.20 -8.91 -4.66
CA ASP A 4 10.46 -10.30 -5.09
C ASP A 4 9.22 -11.14 -4.78
N LEU A 5 8.31 -11.22 -5.74
CA LEU A 5 7.04 -11.95 -5.60
C LEU A 5 7.23 -13.45 -5.80
N THR A 6 8.27 -13.84 -6.54
CA THR A 6 8.51 -15.24 -6.92
C THR A 6 9.49 -15.96 -6.00
N GLY A 7 10.25 -15.23 -5.17
CA GLY A 7 11.25 -15.76 -4.26
C GLY A 7 12.55 -16.19 -4.96
N ASP A 8 12.80 -15.70 -6.17
CA ASP A 8 13.99 -16.03 -6.95
C ASP A 8 15.14 -15.02 -6.80
N GLY A 9 14.95 -14.00 -5.95
CA GLY A 9 15.90 -12.91 -5.71
C GLY A 9 15.78 -11.78 -6.73
N VAL A 10 14.89 -11.88 -7.72
CA VAL A 10 14.64 -10.84 -8.73
C VAL A 10 13.33 -10.13 -8.40
N ARG A 11 13.36 -8.80 -8.38
CA ARG A 11 12.18 -8.01 -8.02
C ARG A 11 11.31 -7.74 -9.23
N GLU A 12 10.03 -8.09 -9.17
CA GLU A 12 9.00 -7.70 -10.13
C GLU A 12 8.65 -6.22 -10.01
N ILE A 13 8.16 -5.64 -11.11
CA ILE A 13 7.66 -4.27 -11.16
C ILE A 13 6.14 -4.28 -10.97
N ILE A 14 5.67 -3.52 -9.99
CA ILE A 14 4.26 -3.43 -9.64
C ILE A 14 3.78 -2.00 -9.87
N THR A 15 2.72 -1.84 -10.66
CA THR A 15 2.10 -0.55 -10.94
C THR A 15 0.65 -0.52 -10.48
N GLY A 16 0.19 0.64 -10.02
CA GLY A 16 -1.21 0.91 -9.71
C GLY A 16 -1.77 2.00 -10.63
N ALA A 17 -3.04 1.89 -10.97
CA ALA A 17 -3.71 2.89 -11.79
C ALA A 17 -3.77 4.25 -11.09
N GLY A 18 -3.52 5.33 -11.82
CA GLY A 18 -3.71 6.70 -11.37
C GLY A 18 -5.19 7.11 -11.35
N ILE A 19 -5.45 8.35 -10.91
CA ILE A 19 -6.78 8.95 -10.88
C ILE A 19 -7.42 8.90 -12.27
N GLY A 20 -8.70 8.55 -12.34
CA GLY A 20 -9.50 8.43 -13.56
C GLY A 20 -9.57 7.02 -14.12
N GLY A 21 -8.65 6.14 -13.75
CA GLY A 21 -8.67 4.72 -14.13
C GLY A 21 -9.33 3.84 -13.05
N ALA A 22 -9.87 2.68 -13.45
CA ALA A 22 -10.28 1.64 -12.53
C ALA A 22 -9.06 1.17 -11.68
N PRO A 23 -9.26 0.66 -10.45
CA PRO A 23 -8.17 0.41 -9.49
C PRO A 23 -7.36 -0.85 -9.83
N GLN A 24 -6.74 -0.83 -11.01
CA GLN A 24 -5.99 -1.93 -11.58
C GLN A 24 -4.55 -1.95 -11.07
N VAL A 25 -4.10 -3.12 -10.66
CA VAL A 25 -2.70 -3.45 -10.38
C VAL A 25 -2.17 -4.29 -11.53
N ASN A 26 -1.01 -3.95 -12.05
CA ASN A 26 -0.28 -4.76 -13.01
C ASN A 26 1.07 -5.15 -12.44
N VAL A 27 1.46 -6.39 -12.67
CA VAL A 27 2.76 -6.96 -12.30
C VAL A 27 3.52 -7.32 -13.57
N TYR A 28 4.76 -6.87 -13.65
CA TYR A 28 5.63 -7.11 -14.81
C TYR A 28 6.94 -7.77 -14.36
N SER A 29 7.45 -8.68 -15.16
CA SER A 29 8.82 -9.18 -15.02
C SER A 29 9.83 -8.06 -15.24
N SER A 30 10.80 -7.92 -14.34
CA SER A 30 11.83 -6.89 -14.47
C SER A 30 12.84 -7.16 -15.61
N GLY A 31 13.03 -8.43 -15.98
CA GLY A 31 13.98 -8.78 -17.04
C GLY A 31 13.46 -8.54 -18.44
N SER A 32 12.18 -8.84 -18.69
CA SER A 32 11.55 -8.76 -20.03
C SER A 32 10.48 -7.67 -20.14
N PHE A 33 10.05 -7.07 -19.03
CA PHE A 33 8.90 -6.17 -18.92
C PHE A 33 7.60 -6.78 -19.42
N ALA A 34 7.54 -8.11 -19.49
CA ALA A 34 6.32 -8.82 -19.84
C ALA A 34 5.29 -8.71 -18.69
N LEU A 35 4.03 -8.49 -19.06
CA LEU A 35 2.93 -8.53 -18.10
C LEU A 35 2.76 -9.96 -17.58
N MET A 36 2.96 -10.15 -16.27
CA MET A 36 2.82 -11.42 -15.59
C MET A 36 1.39 -11.60 -15.08
N HIS A 37 0.83 -10.56 -14.46
CA HIS A 37 -0.51 -10.61 -13.90
C HIS A 37 -1.17 -9.22 -13.87
N SER A 38 -2.51 -9.21 -13.84
CA SER A 38 -3.33 -8.02 -13.76
C SER A 38 -4.63 -8.30 -13.00
N PHE A 39 -4.96 -7.45 -12.01
CA PHE A 39 -6.18 -7.60 -11.22
C PHE A 39 -6.68 -6.23 -10.70
N PHE A 40 -7.93 -6.20 -10.22
CA PHE A 40 -8.47 -5.01 -9.56
C PHE A 40 -8.36 -5.14 -8.04
N ALA A 41 -7.68 -4.17 -7.42
CA ALA A 41 -7.47 -4.16 -5.97
C ALA A 41 -8.71 -3.73 -5.18
N TYR A 42 -9.66 -3.02 -5.81
CA TYR A 42 -10.90 -2.50 -5.22
C TYR A 42 -12.05 -2.62 -6.22
N ASP A 43 -13.26 -2.14 -5.84
CA ASP A 43 -14.42 -2.07 -6.75
C ASP A 43 -14.06 -1.26 -8.01
N THR A 44 -14.38 -1.79 -9.18
CA THR A 44 -14.00 -1.20 -10.47
C THR A 44 -14.61 0.18 -10.75
N ARG A 45 -15.65 0.56 -9.99
CA ARG A 45 -16.24 1.90 -10.03
C ARG A 45 -15.41 2.96 -9.28
N PHE A 46 -14.47 2.52 -8.45
CA PHE A 46 -13.56 3.43 -7.78
C PHE A 46 -12.51 3.94 -8.77
N VAL A 47 -12.46 5.26 -8.95
CA VAL A 47 -11.56 5.93 -9.91
C VAL A 47 -10.62 6.94 -9.24
N GLY A 48 -10.49 6.88 -7.92
CA GLY A 48 -9.63 7.78 -7.14
C GLY A 48 -8.12 7.50 -7.25
N GLY A 49 -7.74 6.49 -8.03
CA GLY A 49 -6.37 5.99 -8.13
C GLY A 49 -5.99 5.11 -6.94
N ILE A 50 -4.89 4.40 -7.07
CA ILE A 50 -4.35 3.53 -6.00
C ILE A 50 -2.85 3.74 -5.83
N PHE A 51 -2.39 3.56 -4.59
CA PHE A 51 -0.98 3.46 -4.25
C PHE A 51 -0.62 2.00 -4.09
N VAL A 52 0.61 1.64 -4.46
CA VAL A 52 1.12 0.27 -4.37
C VAL A 52 2.48 0.23 -3.69
N ALA A 53 2.70 -0.78 -2.89
CA ALA A 53 3.97 -1.16 -2.29
C ALA A 53 4.11 -2.68 -2.29
N ALA A 54 5.29 -3.18 -2.00
CA ALA A 54 5.52 -4.60 -1.82
C ALA A 54 6.61 -4.84 -0.77
N GLY A 55 6.48 -5.93 -0.03
CA GLY A 55 7.42 -6.34 0.99
C GLY A 55 7.06 -7.71 1.56
N ASP A 56 8.05 -8.43 2.04
CA ASP A 56 7.86 -9.72 2.72
C ASP A 56 7.26 -9.49 4.11
N LEU A 57 5.92 -9.50 4.18
CA LEU A 57 5.16 -9.25 5.41
C LEU A 57 4.97 -10.52 6.25
N THR A 58 5.17 -11.69 5.66
CA THR A 58 5.00 -12.99 6.33
C THR A 58 6.32 -13.56 6.83
N GLY A 59 7.44 -13.19 6.23
CA GLY A 59 8.78 -13.69 6.53
C GLY A 59 9.12 -14.97 5.76
N ASP A 60 8.42 -15.25 4.66
CA ASP A 60 8.59 -16.46 3.84
C ASP A 60 9.48 -16.22 2.60
N GLN A 61 10.08 -15.03 2.48
CA GLN A 61 10.94 -14.56 1.39
C GLN A 61 10.20 -14.27 0.07
N HIS A 62 8.87 -14.27 0.09
CA HIS A 62 8.03 -13.77 -1.00
C HIS A 62 7.40 -12.45 -0.59
N ALA A 63 7.44 -11.46 -1.46
CA ALA A 63 6.84 -10.18 -1.14
C ALA A 63 5.32 -10.22 -1.35
N GLU A 64 4.56 -9.71 -0.37
CA GLU A 64 3.16 -9.37 -0.53
C GLU A 64 2.99 -8.03 -1.24
N ILE A 65 1.88 -7.87 -1.96
CA ILE A 65 1.48 -6.61 -2.57
C ILE A 65 0.56 -5.86 -1.60
N ILE A 66 0.94 -4.63 -1.28
CA ILE A 66 0.18 -3.72 -0.43
C ILE A 66 -0.45 -2.66 -1.34
N THR A 67 -1.76 -2.46 -1.22
CA THR A 67 -2.44 -1.39 -1.95
C THR A 67 -3.14 -0.44 -1.00
N GLY A 68 -3.17 0.85 -1.33
CA GLY A 68 -3.89 1.88 -0.61
C GLY A 68 -4.80 2.67 -1.55
N THR A 69 -6.02 3.04 -1.10
CA THR A 69 -6.94 3.85 -1.90
C THR A 69 -6.44 5.28 -2.06
N GLY A 70 -6.61 5.85 -3.24
CA GLY A 70 -6.51 7.28 -3.49
C GLY A 70 -7.67 8.06 -2.87
N GLN A 71 -7.74 9.36 -3.15
CA GLN A 71 -8.74 10.25 -2.57
C GLN A 71 -10.16 9.87 -3.00
N GLY A 72 -11.11 9.98 -2.07
CA GLY A 72 -12.52 9.65 -2.33
C GLY A 72 -12.85 8.16 -2.19
N GLY A 73 -11.88 7.33 -1.80
CA GLY A 73 -12.11 5.93 -1.42
C GLY A 73 -12.46 5.79 0.07
N ASP A 74 -12.72 4.54 0.48
CA ASP A 74 -13.05 4.19 1.87
C ASP A 74 -11.80 4.20 2.80
N ALA A 75 -10.70 4.81 2.38
CA ALA A 75 -9.42 4.84 3.09
C ALA A 75 -8.96 3.45 3.54
N LYS A 76 -8.91 2.53 2.60
CA LYS A 76 -8.56 1.12 2.86
C LYS A 76 -7.16 0.77 2.38
N VAL A 77 -6.57 -0.16 3.11
CA VAL A 77 -5.43 -0.97 2.68
C VAL A 77 -5.95 -2.36 2.36
N ASN A 78 -5.57 -2.91 1.20
CA ASN A 78 -5.74 -4.32 0.87
C ASN A 78 -4.37 -4.97 0.71
N LEU A 79 -4.24 -6.21 1.17
CA LEU A 79 -3.05 -7.05 1.09
C LEU A 79 -3.33 -8.21 0.15
N PHE A 80 -2.38 -8.49 -0.73
CA PHE A 80 -2.47 -9.60 -1.68
C PHE A 80 -1.19 -10.44 -1.61
N ASP A 81 -1.36 -11.74 -1.69
CA ASP A 81 -0.28 -12.70 -1.85
C ASP A 81 0.47 -12.43 -3.17
N GLY A 82 1.79 -12.35 -3.12
CA GLY A 82 2.59 -12.04 -4.30
C GLY A 82 2.68 -13.17 -5.31
N GLN A 83 2.47 -14.42 -4.89
CA GLN A 83 2.58 -15.61 -5.75
C GLN A 83 1.28 -15.91 -6.50
N ASN A 84 0.13 -15.86 -5.80
CA ASN A 84 -1.17 -16.25 -6.37
C ASN A 84 -2.14 -15.08 -6.54
N PHE A 85 -1.79 -13.88 -6.08
CA PHE A 85 -2.55 -12.63 -6.16
C PHE A 85 -3.91 -12.66 -5.44
N GLN A 86 -4.13 -13.63 -4.56
CA GLN A 86 -5.33 -13.69 -3.73
C GLN A 86 -5.26 -12.64 -2.61
N ARG A 87 -6.42 -12.05 -2.30
CA ARG A 87 -6.50 -11.10 -1.20
C ARG A 87 -6.35 -11.80 0.15
N LEU A 88 -5.32 -11.44 0.91
CA LEU A 88 -5.02 -11.95 2.23
C LEU A 88 -5.77 -11.20 3.34
N GLY A 89 -5.97 -9.87 3.18
CA GLY A 89 -6.59 -9.06 4.20
C GLY A 89 -6.99 -7.68 3.72
N SER A 90 -7.73 -6.98 4.58
CA SER A 90 -8.14 -5.59 4.36
C SER A 90 -8.36 -4.89 5.69
N PHE A 91 -7.90 -3.64 5.82
CA PHE A 91 -8.15 -2.82 7.01
C PHE A 91 -8.19 -1.33 6.67
N SER A 92 -8.73 -0.53 7.60
CA SER A 92 -8.72 0.93 7.50
C SER A 92 -7.72 1.50 8.50
N PRO A 93 -6.60 2.10 8.03
CA PRO A 93 -5.54 2.58 8.92
C PRO A 93 -5.94 3.84 9.70
N TYR A 94 -6.98 4.54 9.27
CA TYR A 94 -7.43 5.79 9.84
C TYR A 94 -8.86 5.70 10.38
N GLN A 95 -9.27 6.70 11.13
CA GLN A 95 -10.59 6.74 11.78
C GLN A 95 -11.73 6.70 10.77
N GLN A 96 -12.90 6.25 11.22
CA GLN A 96 -14.13 6.27 10.42
C GLN A 96 -14.43 7.68 9.91
N GLY A 97 -14.80 7.78 8.63
CA GLY A 97 -15.06 9.06 7.96
C GLY A 97 -13.82 9.73 7.36
N TYR A 98 -12.62 9.16 7.54
CA TYR A 98 -11.45 9.60 6.79
C TYR A 98 -11.63 9.22 5.31
N ASN A 99 -11.59 10.21 4.42
CA ASN A 99 -11.75 10.04 2.97
C ASN A 99 -10.54 10.53 2.14
N GLY A 100 -9.44 10.83 2.82
CA GLY A 100 -8.17 11.13 2.19
C GLY A 100 -7.51 9.89 1.60
N ALA A 101 -6.48 10.10 0.81
CA ALA A 101 -5.69 9.01 0.26
C ALA A 101 -4.92 8.26 1.35
N VAL A 102 -4.71 6.96 1.16
CA VAL A 102 -3.83 6.11 1.97
C VAL A 102 -2.61 5.76 1.13
N ARG A 103 -1.48 6.40 1.39
CA ARG A 103 -0.21 6.02 0.79
C ARG A 103 0.36 4.85 1.56
N VAL A 104 0.98 3.92 0.86
CA VAL A 104 1.49 2.68 1.45
C VAL A 104 2.96 2.49 1.13
N GLY A 105 3.67 1.83 2.03
CA GLY A 105 5.05 1.39 1.91
C GLY A 105 5.26 0.12 2.73
N ALA A 106 6.46 -0.44 2.65
CA ALA A 106 6.92 -1.55 3.47
C ALA A 106 8.24 -1.18 4.14
N THR A 107 8.43 -1.57 5.39
CA THR A 107 9.64 -1.28 6.16
C THR A 107 9.92 -2.40 7.14
N ASP A 108 11.19 -2.75 7.30
CA ASP A 108 11.62 -3.65 8.40
C ASP A 108 11.79 -2.82 9.68
N TYR A 109 10.67 -2.62 10.40
CA TYR A 109 10.62 -1.77 11.58
C TYR A 109 11.44 -2.30 12.75
N TYR A 110 11.55 -3.62 12.86
CA TYR A 110 12.27 -4.28 13.95
C TYR A 110 13.67 -4.76 13.59
N GLY A 111 14.10 -4.66 12.32
CA GLY A 111 15.39 -5.19 11.86
C GLY A 111 15.46 -6.71 11.83
N THR A 112 14.34 -7.38 11.63
CA THR A 112 14.22 -8.85 11.67
C THR A 112 14.29 -9.52 10.30
N GLY A 113 14.28 -8.74 9.22
CA GLY A 113 14.13 -9.22 7.85
C GLY A 113 12.67 -9.28 7.39
N LYS A 114 11.71 -9.48 8.32
CA LYS A 114 10.27 -9.40 8.05
C LYS A 114 9.85 -7.93 7.97
N GLN A 115 9.11 -7.57 6.93
CA GLN A 115 8.66 -6.21 6.76
C GLN A 115 7.29 -5.93 7.39
N ASN A 116 7.04 -4.68 7.72
CA ASN A 116 5.81 -4.16 8.29
C ASN A 116 5.17 -3.18 7.30
N ILE A 117 3.86 -3.01 7.40
CA ILE A 117 3.11 -2.09 6.56
C ILE A 117 3.25 -0.68 7.12
N ILE A 118 3.72 0.26 6.29
CA ILE A 118 3.72 1.68 6.65
C ILE A 118 2.65 2.41 5.84
N THR A 119 1.86 3.26 6.50
CA THR A 119 0.85 4.08 5.85
C THR A 119 1.08 5.56 6.12
N GLY A 120 0.91 6.37 5.08
CA GLY A 120 0.93 7.84 5.15
C GLY A 120 -0.45 8.41 4.82
N ALA A 121 -1.00 9.24 5.72
CA ALA A 121 -2.25 9.93 5.47
C ALA A 121 -2.08 10.93 4.30
N GLY A 122 -2.92 10.83 3.29
CA GLY A 122 -3.03 11.83 2.23
C GLY A 122 -3.71 13.11 2.72
N ASN A 123 -3.93 14.05 1.80
CA ASN A 123 -4.63 15.28 2.14
C ASN A 123 -6.07 14.98 2.59
N ASN A 124 -6.42 15.44 3.78
CA ASN A 124 -7.79 15.50 4.27
C ASN A 124 -7.94 16.75 5.14
N ILE A 125 -8.78 17.69 4.70
CA ILE A 125 -8.97 18.98 5.38
C ILE A 125 -9.44 18.74 6.82
N GLY A 126 -8.70 19.30 7.79
CA GLY A 126 -9.02 19.22 9.21
C GLY A 126 -8.53 17.95 9.92
N GLN A 127 -7.82 17.07 9.22
CA GLN A 127 -7.17 15.89 9.82
C GLN A 127 -5.65 16.09 9.89
N ASN A 128 -5.07 15.63 10.97
CA ASN A 128 -3.62 15.71 11.13
C ASN A 128 -2.92 14.64 10.27
N PRO A 129 -1.88 15.03 9.51
CA PRO A 129 -1.07 14.06 8.77
C PRO A 129 -0.39 13.11 9.75
N ASN A 130 -0.49 11.83 9.46
CA ASN A 130 -0.06 10.77 10.36
C ASN A 130 0.58 9.64 9.55
N VAL A 131 1.73 9.17 10.01
CA VAL A 131 2.34 7.93 9.56
C VAL A 131 2.03 6.86 10.60
N LYS A 132 1.58 5.71 10.13
CA LYS A 132 1.31 4.56 11.00
C LYS A 132 2.01 3.33 10.47
N ILE A 133 2.47 2.50 11.40
CA ILE A 133 3.13 1.22 11.12
C ILE A 133 2.26 0.11 11.69
N PHE A 134 2.03 -0.91 10.87
CA PHE A 134 1.18 -2.05 11.20
C PHE A 134 1.93 -3.36 10.95
N ASP A 135 1.61 -4.37 11.75
CA ASP A 135 1.98 -5.73 11.41
C ASP A 135 1.04 -6.30 10.32
N PHE A 136 1.38 -7.48 9.80
CA PHE A 136 0.61 -8.17 8.75
C PHE A 136 -0.86 -8.40 9.13
N ASP A 137 -1.15 -8.67 10.40
CA ASP A 137 -2.52 -8.85 10.92
C ASP A 137 -3.29 -7.54 11.17
N ALA A 138 -2.75 -6.40 10.70
CA ALA A 138 -3.27 -5.05 10.92
C ALA A 138 -3.18 -4.55 12.38
N THR A 139 -2.39 -5.20 13.23
CA THR A 139 -2.07 -4.67 14.56
C THR A 139 -1.24 -3.40 14.42
N LEU A 140 -1.70 -2.29 15.02
CA LEU A 140 -0.96 -1.03 15.06
C LEU A 140 0.27 -1.16 15.95
N LEU A 141 1.45 -0.99 15.37
CA LEU A 141 2.74 -1.05 16.06
C LEU A 141 3.18 0.33 16.53
N ASP A 142 3.03 1.35 15.68
CA ASP A 142 3.44 2.71 15.98
C ASP A 142 2.61 3.74 15.21
N SER A 143 2.56 4.96 15.74
CA SER A 143 1.85 6.08 15.14
C SER A 143 2.65 7.37 15.33
N ILE A 144 3.21 7.87 14.24
CA ILE A 144 4.08 9.04 14.22
C ILE A 144 3.30 10.23 13.71
N PHE A 145 3.11 11.22 14.58
CA PHE A 145 2.52 12.50 14.20
C PHE A 145 3.57 13.37 13.50
N THR A 146 3.33 13.76 12.25
CA THR A 146 4.32 14.46 11.42
C THR A 146 4.23 15.98 11.48
N GLY A 147 3.45 16.55 12.39
CA GLY A 147 3.40 18.00 12.61
C GLY A 147 2.02 18.65 12.48
N ASN A 148 1.98 19.98 12.51
CA ASN A 148 0.74 20.77 12.48
C ASN A 148 0.08 20.70 11.09
N SER A 149 -1.21 20.40 11.03
CA SER A 149 -2.03 20.31 9.82
C SER A 149 -2.00 21.53 8.91
N ALA A 150 -1.63 22.71 9.42
CA ALA A 150 -1.57 23.95 8.66
C ALA A 150 -0.44 23.99 7.59
N GLY A 151 0.59 23.15 7.73
CA GLY A 151 1.76 23.14 6.83
C GLY A 151 1.82 21.99 5.82
N LEU A 152 1.07 20.89 6.04
CA LEU A 152 1.14 19.66 5.23
C LEU A 152 -0.16 19.43 4.45
N GLN A 153 -0.55 20.38 3.60
CA GLN A 153 -1.79 20.31 2.82
C GLN A 153 -1.85 19.13 1.84
N ASN A 154 -0.72 18.56 1.44
CA ASN A 154 -0.64 17.46 0.48
C ASN A 154 -0.49 16.07 1.13
N GLY A 155 -0.54 16.00 2.47
CA GLY A 155 -0.38 14.76 3.23
C GLY A 155 1.08 14.28 3.29
N VAL A 156 1.28 13.05 3.76
CA VAL A 156 2.60 12.44 3.96
C VAL A 156 2.83 11.35 2.91
N PHE A 157 4.01 11.34 2.31
CA PHE A 157 4.49 10.27 1.44
C PHE A 157 5.32 9.28 2.25
N VAL A 158 5.10 8.01 2.01
CA VAL A 158 5.87 6.88 2.53
C VAL A 158 6.28 5.98 1.36
N SER A 159 7.41 5.32 1.48
CA SER A 159 7.94 4.41 0.46
C SER A 159 8.74 3.29 1.11
#